data_6d0649da3db87124a5c3325d5b1bf6e4
#
_entry.id   6d0649da3db87124a5c3325d5b1bf6e4
#
_cell.length_a   1.000
_cell.length_b   1.000
_cell.length_c   1.000
_cell.angle_alpha   90.00
_cell.angle_beta   90.00
_cell.angle_gamma   90.00
#
_symmetry.space_group_name_H-M   'P 1'
#
loop_
_entity.id
_entity.type
_entity.pdbx_description
1 polymer ?
#
loop_
_entity_poly.entity_id
_entity_poly.type
_entity_poly.pdbx_seq_one_letter_code
_entity_poly.pdbx_strand_id
1 'polypeptide(L)'
;MPTIPVKDEPKGVALAEPELIEKDVDILFVGGGMGCCGAAFEAVRWADKVGGDISIMLLDKASLERSGAVAQGLSAINTYLGDNNADDYVRMVRTDLMGLVREDLIYDLGRHVDDSVHLFEEWGLPCWTKGDDGHNLDGAQSKAAGVSLRTGAKPVRSGRWQIMINGESYKCIVAEAAKNALGQD
;
A
#
# COMPACT_ATOMS: atom_id res chain seq x y z
N MET A 1 -10.10 -54.06 13.80
CA MET A 1 -9.52 -52.71 13.68
C MET A 1 -9.66 -52.02 15.02
N PRO A 2 -8.61 -51.55 15.65
CA PRO A 2 -8.74 -50.82 16.90
C PRO A 2 -9.41 -49.45 16.62
N THR A 3 -10.50 -49.17 17.32
CA THR A 3 -11.15 -47.86 17.32
C THR A 3 -10.27 -46.88 18.11
N ILE A 4 -9.85 -45.82 17.44
CA ILE A 4 -9.17 -44.69 18.06
C ILE A 4 -10.19 -43.97 18.94
N PRO A 5 -9.96 -43.80 20.26
CA PRO A 5 -10.87 -43.06 21.10
C PRO A 5 -10.89 -41.58 20.63
N VAL A 6 -12.07 -41.11 20.29
CA VAL A 6 -12.31 -39.67 20.02
C VAL A 6 -12.02 -38.93 21.34
N LYS A 7 -11.02 -38.09 21.36
CA LYS A 7 -10.80 -37.19 22.48
C LYS A 7 -12.01 -36.28 22.63
N ASP A 8 -12.47 -36.12 23.87
CA ASP A 8 -13.52 -35.17 24.20
C ASP A 8 -13.19 -33.81 23.54
N GLU A 9 -14.16 -33.30 22.79
CA GLU A 9 -14.04 -31.93 22.24
C GLU A 9 -13.79 -30.98 23.40
N PRO A 10 -12.83 -30.05 23.24
CA PRO A 10 -12.60 -29.07 24.29
C PRO A 10 -13.91 -28.30 24.48
N LYS A 11 -14.45 -28.33 25.70
CA LYS A 11 -15.62 -27.49 26.07
C LYS A 11 -15.29 -26.07 25.72
N GLY A 12 -15.99 -25.51 24.76
CA GLY A 12 -15.82 -24.14 24.34
C GLY A 12 -15.91 -23.21 25.56
N VAL A 13 -14.92 -22.37 25.74
CA VAL A 13 -14.98 -21.30 26.73
C VAL A 13 -16.16 -20.43 26.32
N ALA A 14 -17.14 -20.26 27.20
CA ALA A 14 -18.23 -19.31 26.95
C ALA A 14 -17.61 -17.92 26.79
N LEU A 15 -17.64 -17.42 25.57
CA LEU A 15 -17.20 -16.05 25.31
C LEU A 15 -18.20 -15.11 25.99
N ALA A 16 -17.68 -14.09 26.66
CA ALA A 16 -18.54 -13.02 27.16
C ALA A 16 -19.30 -12.38 25.97
N GLU A 17 -20.51 -11.94 26.23
CA GLU A 17 -21.24 -11.20 25.20
C GLU A 17 -20.39 -9.98 24.77
N PRO A 18 -20.24 -9.77 23.44
CA PRO A 18 -19.46 -8.66 22.95
C PRO A 18 -20.11 -7.33 23.37
N GLU A 19 -19.27 -6.39 23.80
CA GLU A 19 -19.72 -5.02 24.03
C GLU A 19 -20.05 -4.35 22.69
N LEU A 20 -21.24 -3.77 22.59
CA LEU A 20 -21.65 -3.02 21.41
C LEU A 20 -21.16 -1.57 21.55
N ILE A 21 -20.33 -1.12 20.62
CA ILE A 21 -19.87 0.26 20.50
C ILE A 21 -20.48 0.87 19.24
N GLU A 22 -21.33 1.86 19.41
CA GLU A 22 -21.92 2.60 18.28
C GLU A 22 -21.13 3.88 18.03
N LYS A 23 -20.86 4.15 16.76
CA LYS A 23 -20.17 5.35 16.28
C LYS A 23 -20.87 5.88 15.04
N ASP A 24 -21.11 7.18 15.01
CA ASP A 24 -21.61 7.90 13.84
C ASP A 24 -20.45 8.63 13.17
N VAL A 25 -20.28 8.40 11.87
CA VAL A 25 -19.26 9.06 11.06
C VAL A 25 -19.79 9.33 9.66
N ASP A 26 -19.28 10.36 9.02
CA ASP A 26 -19.67 10.71 7.65
C ASP A 26 -19.06 9.76 6.63
N ILE A 27 -17.82 9.32 6.85
CA ILE A 27 -17.14 8.36 5.98
C ILE A 27 -16.54 7.24 6.82
N LEU A 28 -16.89 6.01 6.48
CA LEU A 28 -16.33 4.80 7.09
C LEU A 28 -15.54 3.99 6.06
N PHE A 29 -14.26 3.76 6.33
CA PHE A 29 -13.41 2.81 5.61
C PHE A 29 -13.31 1.50 6.39
N VAL A 30 -13.61 0.38 5.75
CA VAL A 30 -13.54 -0.95 6.36
C VAL A 30 -12.42 -1.77 5.74
N GLY A 31 -11.43 -2.08 6.54
CA GLY A 31 -10.21 -2.80 6.16
C GLY A 31 -9.00 -1.89 6.08
N GLY A 32 -7.86 -2.37 6.57
CA GLY A 32 -6.61 -1.62 6.67
C GLY A 32 -5.63 -1.85 5.54
N GLY A 33 -6.09 -2.35 4.40
CA GLY A 33 -5.24 -2.49 3.22
C GLY A 33 -4.83 -1.14 2.63
N MET A 34 -3.94 -1.20 1.64
CA MET A 34 -3.42 0.00 0.98
C MET A 34 -4.53 0.89 0.40
N GLY A 35 -5.57 0.29 -0.19
CA GLY A 35 -6.67 1.04 -0.77
C GLY A 35 -7.42 1.90 0.25
N CYS A 36 -7.76 1.33 1.41
CA CYS A 36 -8.43 2.09 2.47
C CYS A 36 -7.50 3.12 3.14
N CYS A 37 -6.22 2.79 3.33
CA CYS A 37 -5.26 3.76 3.85
C CYS A 37 -5.11 4.97 2.92
N GLY A 38 -4.95 4.73 1.62
CA GLY A 38 -4.88 5.80 0.62
C GLY A 38 -6.18 6.60 0.52
N ALA A 39 -7.32 5.91 0.53
CA ALA A 39 -8.63 6.56 0.48
C ALA A 39 -8.89 7.44 1.73
N ALA A 40 -8.52 6.97 2.91
CA ALA A 40 -8.64 7.75 4.14
C ALA A 40 -7.73 9.00 4.11
N PHE A 41 -6.48 8.83 3.69
CA PHE A 41 -5.53 9.93 3.51
C PHE A 41 -6.09 10.99 2.55
N GLU A 42 -6.53 10.58 1.37
CA GLU A 42 -7.08 11.51 0.38
C GLU A 42 -8.41 12.14 0.83
N ALA A 43 -9.26 11.42 1.55
CA ALA A 43 -10.49 11.98 2.08
C ALA A 43 -10.23 13.14 3.05
N VAL A 44 -9.27 12.98 3.96
CA VAL A 44 -8.84 14.07 4.87
C VAL A 44 -8.26 15.23 4.06
N ARG A 45 -7.33 14.94 3.17
CA ARG A 45 -6.70 15.97 2.32
C ARG A 45 -7.72 16.79 1.52
N TRP A 46 -8.74 16.14 0.98
CA TRP A 46 -9.81 16.83 0.25
C TRP A 46 -10.74 17.60 1.19
N ALA A 47 -11.09 17.06 2.36
CA ALA A 47 -11.87 17.77 3.36
C ALA A 47 -11.19 19.08 3.76
N ASP A 48 -9.90 19.03 4.08
CA ASP A 48 -9.11 20.22 4.40
C ASP A 48 -9.09 21.24 3.25
N LYS A 49 -8.91 20.75 2.01
CA LYS A 49 -8.82 21.59 0.83
C LYS A 49 -10.12 22.33 0.51
N VAL A 50 -11.26 21.73 0.78
CA VAL A 50 -12.58 22.34 0.54
C VAL A 50 -13.16 23.03 1.78
N GLY A 51 -12.47 22.96 2.92
CA GLY A 51 -12.94 23.51 4.20
C GLY A 51 -14.14 22.73 4.77
N GLY A 52 -14.21 21.45 4.51
CA GLY A 52 -15.26 20.57 5.01
C GLY A 52 -14.93 20.04 6.41
N ASP A 53 -15.91 20.14 7.33
CA ASP A 53 -15.84 19.49 8.64
C ASP A 53 -16.56 18.15 8.55
N ILE A 54 -15.79 17.08 8.27
CA ILE A 54 -16.30 15.72 8.14
C ILE A 54 -15.59 14.78 9.08
N SER A 55 -16.36 13.86 9.68
CA SER A 55 -15.84 12.81 10.52
C SER A 55 -15.48 11.58 9.69
N ILE A 56 -14.23 11.11 9.82
CA ILE A 56 -13.72 9.98 9.04
C ILE A 56 -13.21 8.91 9.98
N MET A 57 -13.59 7.65 9.72
CA MET A 57 -13.12 6.50 10.48
C MET A 57 -12.58 5.42 9.56
N LEU A 58 -11.45 4.82 9.96
CA LEU A 58 -10.91 3.62 9.35
C LEU A 58 -10.92 2.49 10.38
N LEU A 59 -11.60 1.39 10.06
CA LEU A 59 -11.66 0.18 10.88
C LEU A 59 -10.90 -0.97 10.25
N ASP A 60 -10.07 -1.63 11.04
CA ASP A 60 -9.46 -2.89 10.66
C ASP A 60 -9.53 -3.91 11.80
N LYS A 61 -9.64 -5.18 11.45
CA LYS A 61 -9.65 -6.28 12.42
C LYS A 61 -8.27 -6.63 12.99
N ALA A 62 -7.21 -6.07 12.41
CA ALA A 62 -5.83 -6.37 12.75
C ALA A 62 -4.98 -5.10 12.79
N SER A 63 -3.68 -5.25 13.00
CA SER A 63 -2.75 -4.12 12.94
C SER A 63 -2.72 -3.52 11.52
N LEU A 64 -2.92 -2.22 11.44
CA LEU A 64 -2.98 -1.49 10.17
C LEU A 64 -1.70 -1.67 9.35
N GLU A 65 -0.55 -1.74 10.01
CA GLU A 65 0.77 -1.91 9.39
C GLU A 65 0.96 -3.29 8.75
N ARG A 66 0.11 -4.25 9.08
CA ARG A 66 0.19 -5.64 8.62
C ARG A 66 -1.02 -6.09 7.83
N SER A 67 -1.95 -5.20 7.55
CA SER A 67 -3.18 -5.51 6.83
C SER A 67 -3.02 -5.36 5.31
N GLY A 68 -3.70 -6.23 4.58
CA GLY A 68 -3.76 -6.22 3.12
C GLY A 68 -2.57 -6.93 2.44
N ALA A 69 -2.70 -7.13 1.14
CA ALA A 69 -1.73 -7.87 0.33
C ALA A 69 -0.32 -7.23 0.30
N VAL A 70 -0.26 -5.90 0.35
CA VAL A 70 1.01 -5.15 0.32
C VAL A 70 1.88 -5.45 1.55
N ALA A 71 1.27 -5.83 2.68
CA ALA A 71 1.98 -6.22 3.89
C ALA A 71 2.82 -7.51 3.75
N GLN A 72 2.68 -8.23 2.64
CA GLN A 72 3.47 -9.41 2.33
C GLN A 72 4.89 -9.10 1.83
N GLY A 73 5.26 -7.82 1.72
CA GLY A 73 6.60 -7.42 1.32
C GLY A 73 6.78 -7.22 -0.18
N LEU A 74 5.82 -6.59 -0.84
CA LEU A 74 5.95 -6.22 -2.24
C LEU A 74 7.13 -5.26 -2.42
N SER A 75 7.98 -5.52 -3.42
CA SER A 75 9.22 -4.80 -3.65
C SER A 75 9.21 -3.94 -4.91
N ALA A 76 8.08 -3.80 -5.58
CA ALA A 76 7.97 -2.99 -6.78
C ALA A 76 6.60 -2.31 -6.89
N ILE A 77 6.60 -1.10 -7.41
CA ILE A 77 5.41 -0.42 -7.90
C ILE A 77 5.39 -0.54 -9.42
N ASN A 78 4.31 -1.09 -9.95
CA ASN A 78 4.11 -1.14 -11.40
C ASN A 78 3.59 0.22 -11.89
N THR A 79 4.27 0.78 -12.88
CA THR A 79 3.98 2.10 -13.45
C THR A 79 4.56 2.19 -14.86
N TYR A 80 4.50 3.35 -15.50
CA TYR A 80 5.26 3.60 -16.73
C TYR A 80 6.29 4.71 -16.51
N LEU A 81 7.35 4.68 -17.30
CA LEU A 81 8.54 5.50 -17.10
C LEU A 81 9.07 6.05 -18.43
N GLY A 82 9.81 7.17 -18.32
CA GLY A 82 10.44 7.82 -19.47
C GLY A 82 9.41 8.41 -20.42
N ASP A 83 9.57 8.12 -21.71
CA ASP A 83 8.70 8.65 -22.78
C ASP A 83 7.41 7.82 -22.96
N ASN A 84 7.17 6.80 -22.14
CA ASN A 84 5.93 6.04 -22.17
C ASN A 84 4.75 6.87 -21.64
N ASN A 85 3.57 6.48 -22.03
CA ASN A 85 2.31 7.11 -21.62
C ASN A 85 1.29 6.06 -21.17
N ALA A 86 0.07 6.51 -20.82
CA ALA A 86 -1.00 5.63 -20.35
C ALA A 86 -1.41 4.59 -21.41
N ASP A 87 -1.39 4.94 -22.70
CA ASP A 87 -1.72 3.98 -23.79
C ASP A 87 -0.66 2.88 -23.89
N ASP A 88 0.61 3.22 -23.73
CA ASP A 88 1.69 2.25 -23.68
C ASP A 88 1.57 1.31 -22.49
N TYR A 89 1.14 1.86 -21.33
CA TYR A 89 0.88 1.09 -20.13
C TYR A 89 -0.28 0.10 -20.33
N VAL A 90 -1.39 0.54 -20.90
CA VAL A 90 -2.52 -0.34 -21.28
C VAL A 90 -2.05 -1.47 -22.19
N ARG A 91 -1.27 -1.15 -23.21
CA ARG A 91 -0.76 -2.13 -24.18
C ARG A 91 0.13 -3.17 -23.50
N MET A 92 0.97 -2.75 -22.56
CA MET A 92 1.82 -3.65 -21.79
C MET A 92 0.97 -4.58 -20.91
N VAL A 93 0.05 -4.02 -20.10
CA VAL A 93 -0.81 -4.82 -19.20
C VAL A 93 -1.70 -5.79 -19.99
N ARG A 94 -2.26 -5.35 -21.12
CA ARG A 94 -3.04 -6.23 -21.99
C ARG A 94 -2.21 -7.40 -22.51
N THR A 95 -0.95 -7.16 -22.84
CA THR A 95 -0.05 -8.22 -23.32
C THR A 95 0.27 -9.21 -22.20
N ASP A 96 0.61 -8.72 -21.01
CA ASP A 96 0.97 -9.54 -19.87
C ASP A 96 -0.21 -10.38 -19.36
N LEU A 97 -1.42 -9.84 -19.41
CA LEU A 97 -2.64 -10.53 -19.01
C LEU A 97 -3.38 -11.22 -20.16
N MET A 98 -2.73 -11.39 -21.30
CA MET A 98 -3.26 -12.09 -22.48
C MET A 98 -4.66 -11.58 -22.92
N GLY A 99 -4.90 -10.29 -22.79
CA GLY A 99 -6.16 -9.65 -23.15
C GLY A 99 -7.27 -9.72 -22.09
N LEU A 100 -7.06 -10.39 -20.97
CA LEU A 100 -8.04 -10.49 -19.86
C LEU A 100 -7.98 -9.26 -18.96
N VAL A 101 -8.33 -8.09 -19.50
CA VAL A 101 -8.21 -6.81 -18.84
C VAL A 101 -9.28 -5.82 -19.28
N ARG A 102 -9.74 -5.00 -18.35
CA ARG A 102 -10.54 -3.82 -18.62
C ARG A 102 -9.59 -2.65 -18.96
N GLU A 103 -9.38 -2.42 -20.25
CA GLU A 103 -8.42 -1.42 -20.75
C GLU A 103 -8.76 0.00 -20.31
N ASP A 104 -10.04 0.33 -20.18
CA ASP A 104 -10.51 1.61 -19.67
C ASP A 104 -10.06 1.85 -18.22
N LEU A 105 -10.15 0.85 -17.34
CA LEU A 105 -9.70 0.96 -15.96
C LEU A 105 -8.17 1.02 -15.85
N ILE A 106 -7.46 0.29 -16.70
CA ILE A 106 -6.00 0.36 -16.74
C ILE A 106 -5.53 1.72 -17.26
N TYR A 107 -6.22 2.29 -18.24
CA TYR A 107 -5.94 3.64 -18.71
C TYR A 107 -6.14 4.68 -17.61
N ASP A 108 -7.26 4.61 -16.89
CA ASP A 108 -7.53 5.49 -15.75
C ASP A 108 -6.49 5.37 -14.64
N LEU A 109 -6.09 4.15 -14.29
CA LEU A 109 -4.98 3.93 -13.37
C LEU A 109 -3.68 4.54 -13.90
N GLY A 110 -3.34 4.24 -15.15
CA GLY A 110 -2.08 4.66 -15.78
C GLY A 110 -1.89 6.17 -15.75
N ARG A 111 -2.91 6.94 -16.08
CA ARG A 111 -2.81 8.42 -16.12
C ARG A 111 -2.64 9.09 -14.75
N HIS A 112 -2.87 8.35 -13.64
CA HIS A 112 -2.76 8.86 -12.27
C HIS A 112 -1.66 8.20 -11.43
N VAL A 113 -0.99 7.18 -11.96
CA VAL A 113 -0.01 6.42 -11.18
C VAL A 113 1.21 7.26 -10.78
N ASP A 114 1.59 8.23 -11.59
CA ASP A 114 2.75 9.09 -11.29
C ASP A 114 2.47 9.99 -10.07
N ASP A 115 1.28 10.56 -9.99
CA ASP A 115 0.87 11.35 -8.82
C ASP A 115 0.92 10.52 -7.53
N SER A 116 0.48 9.25 -7.61
CA SER A 116 0.54 8.32 -6.48
C SER A 116 1.97 7.98 -6.05
N VAL A 117 2.89 7.88 -7.01
CA VAL A 117 4.32 7.64 -6.71
C VAL A 117 4.93 8.82 -5.98
N HIS A 118 4.59 10.04 -6.35
CA HIS A 118 5.06 11.23 -5.65
C HIS A 118 4.58 11.29 -4.19
N LEU A 119 3.37 10.84 -3.90
CA LEU A 119 2.91 10.71 -2.51
C LEU A 119 3.77 9.73 -1.70
N PHE A 120 4.17 8.61 -2.27
CA PHE A 120 5.07 7.68 -1.58
C PHE A 120 6.44 8.29 -1.30
N GLU A 121 6.95 9.10 -2.22
CA GLU A 121 8.19 9.85 -2.03
C GLU A 121 8.04 10.87 -0.87
N GLU A 122 6.94 11.60 -0.81
CA GLU A 122 6.63 12.54 0.26
C GLU A 122 6.52 11.85 1.63
N TRP A 123 5.93 10.66 1.69
CA TRP A 123 5.85 9.85 2.91
C TRP A 123 7.17 9.21 3.31
N GLY A 124 8.22 9.39 2.53
CA GLY A 124 9.54 8.86 2.81
C GLY A 124 9.70 7.36 2.54
N LEU A 125 8.90 6.79 1.62
CA LEU A 125 9.08 5.41 1.23
C LEU A 125 10.48 5.20 0.64
N PRO A 126 11.30 4.29 1.20
CA PRO A 126 12.59 3.97 0.64
C PRO A 126 12.46 3.35 -0.75
N CYS A 127 12.67 4.14 -1.77
CA CYS A 127 12.84 3.68 -3.14
C CYS A 127 14.31 3.41 -3.39
N TRP A 128 14.61 2.50 -4.29
CA TRP A 128 15.99 2.22 -4.64
C TRP A 128 16.59 3.36 -5.43
N THR A 129 17.79 3.72 -5.06
CA THR A 129 18.52 4.81 -5.70
C THR A 129 19.70 4.27 -6.49
N LYS A 130 20.07 5.02 -7.50
CA LYS A 130 21.29 4.76 -8.25
C LYS A 130 22.48 4.99 -7.35
N GLY A 131 23.39 4.02 -7.24
CA GLY A 131 24.65 4.19 -6.56
C GLY A 131 25.55 5.22 -7.25
N ASP A 132 26.60 5.66 -6.58
CA ASP A 132 27.57 6.63 -7.13
C ASP A 132 28.28 6.07 -8.38
N ASP A 133 28.36 4.77 -8.54
CA ASP A 133 28.89 4.03 -9.67
C ASP A 133 27.88 3.85 -10.83
N GLY A 134 26.66 4.35 -10.67
CA GLY A 134 25.59 4.22 -11.65
C GLY A 134 24.84 2.91 -11.58
N HIS A 135 25.17 1.98 -10.67
CA HIS A 135 24.43 0.75 -10.46
C HIS A 135 23.23 0.95 -9.55
N ASN A 136 22.16 0.20 -9.81
CA ASN A 136 21.03 0.14 -8.90
C ASN A 136 21.42 -0.73 -7.70
N LEU A 137 21.23 -0.20 -6.49
CA LEU A 137 21.32 -1.04 -5.29
C LEU A 137 20.06 -1.89 -5.22
N ASP A 138 20.18 -3.19 -5.13
CA ASP A 138 19.03 -4.05 -4.86
C ASP A 138 18.59 -3.92 -3.39
N GLY A 139 17.30 -4.18 -3.09
CA GLY A 139 16.76 -3.96 -1.74
C GLY A 139 17.46 -4.81 -0.68
N ALA A 140 17.96 -5.99 -1.05
CA ALA A 140 18.69 -6.85 -0.14
C ALA A 140 20.07 -6.28 0.17
N GLN A 141 20.76 -5.75 -0.84
CA GLN A 141 22.06 -5.09 -0.67
C GLN A 141 21.91 -3.79 0.12
N SER A 142 20.90 -2.99 -0.19
CA SER A 142 20.61 -1.76 0.53
C SER A 142 20.33 -2.04 2.01
N LYS A 143 19.55 -3.06 2.31
CA LYS A 143 19.22 -3.48 3.67
C LYS A 143 20.43 -4.05 4.41
N ALA A 144 21.17 -4.96 3.80
CA ALA A 144 22.36 -5.57 4.39
C ALA A 144 23.47 -4.55 4.66
N ALA A 145 23.59 -3.54 3.81
CA ALA A 145 24.55 -2.46 3.97
C ALA A 145 24.10 -1.36 4.93
N GLY A 146 22.88 -1.41 5.47
CA GLY A 146 22.31 -0.34 6.28
C GLY A 146 22.19 0.98 5.52
N VAL A 147 22.14 0.92 4.21
CA VAL A 147 22.06 2.11 3.35
C VAL A 147 20.65 2.67 3.44
N SER A 148 20.50 3.76 4.17
CA SER A 148 19.32 4.61 4.05
C SER A 148 19.41 5.42 2.76
N LEU A 149 18.26 5.78 2.21
CA LEU A 149 18.22 6.75 1.11
C LEU A 149 19.01 7.99 1.50
N ARG A 150 19.96 8.40 0.66
CA ARG A 150 20.64 9.67 0.85
C ARG A 150 19.62 10.79 0.70
N THR A 151 19.64 11.76 1.60
CA THR A 151 18.78 12.95 1.51
C THR A 151 18.95 13.60 0.13
N GLY A 152 17.85 13.76 -0.60
CA GLY A 152 17.83 14.34 -1.95
C GLY A 152 18.17 13.36 -3.09
N ALA A 153 18.38 12.07 -2.79
CA ALA A 153 18.52 11.07 -3.83
C ALA A 153 17.17 10.81 -4.51
N LYS A 154 17.16 10.83 -5.82
CA LYS A 154 15.94 10.50 -6.58
C LYS A 154 15.75 8.99 -6.67
N PRO A 155 14.50 8.49 -6.61
CA PRO A 155 14.21 7.08 -6.83
C PRO A 155 14.78 6.61 -8.17
N VAL A 156 15.35 5.42 -8.20
CA VAL A 156 15.73 4.80 -9.46
C VAL A 156 14.53 4.07 -10.02
N ARG A 157 14.06 4.60 -11.10
CA ARG A 157 13.06 3.93 -11.93
C ARG A 157 13.79 2.85 -12.73
N SER A 158 13.59 1.59 -12.35
CA SER A 158 14.23 0.46 -13.02
C SER A 158 13.35 -0.07 -14.16
N GLY A 159 13.93 -0.19 -15.34
CA GLY A 159 13.18 -0.65 -16.51
C GLY A 159 12.16 0.37 -17.01
N ARG A 160 11.17 -0.13 -17.75
CA ARG A 160 10.11 0.69 -18.36
C ARG A 160 8.85 0.80 -17.52
N TRP A 161 8.64 -0.14 -16.60
CA TRP A 161 7.33 -0.40 -16.00
C TRP A 161 7.37 -0.59 -14.48
N GLN A 162 8.51 -0.36 -13.84
CA GLN A 162 8.64 -0.62 -12.42
C GLN A 162 9.50 0.43 -11.70
N ILE A 163 9.09 0.74 -10.47
CA ILE A 163 9.93 1.40 -9.48
C ILE A 163 10.19 0.39 -8.38
N MET A 164 11.46 0.15 -8.07
CA MET A 164 11.82 -0.73 -6.96
C MET A 164 11.73 0.03 -5.64
N ILE A 165 11.16 -0.63 -4.64
CA ILE A 165 10.92 -0.06 -3.31
C ILE A 165 11.35 -1.02 -2.22
N ASN A 166 11.47 -0.52 -0.99
CA ASN A 166 11.67 -1.37 0.17
C ASN A 166 10.32 -1.98 0.61
N GLY A 167 10.10 -3.25 0.25
CA GLY A 167 8.85 -3.94 0.51
C GLY A 167 8.53 -4.17 1.99
N GLU A 168 9.51 -4.17 2.88
CA GLU A 168 9.28 -4.38 4.32
C GLU A 168 8.71 -3.14 5.01
N SER A 169 9.13 -1.96 4.60
CA SER A 169 8.64 -0.70 5.17
C SER A 169 7.41 -0.15 4.45
N TYR A 170 7.12 -0.65 3.26
CA TYR A 170 6.07 -0.10 2.40
C TYR A 170 4.73 0.04 3.11
N LYS A 171 4.20 -1.05 3.66
CA LYS A 171 2.90 -1.01 4.33
C LYS A 171 2.92 -0.21 5.62
N CYS A 172 4.01 -0.22 6.36
CA CYS A 172 4.16 0.58 7.59
C CYS A 172 4.07 2.07 7.28
N ILE A 173 4.77 2.53 6.25
CA ILE A 173 4.77 3.94 5.83
C ILE A 173 3.39 4.38 5.35
N VAL A 174 2.70 3.56 4.55
CA VAL A 174 1.32 3.85 4.11
C VAL A 174 0.35 3.91 5.29
N ALA A 175 0.51 3.00 6.27
CA ALA A 175 -0.31 3.01 7.48
C ALA A 175 -0.06 4.25 8.34
N GLU A 176 1.19 4.64 8.50
CA GLU A 176 1.59 5.84 9.24
C GLU A 176 1.03 7.10 8.57
N ALA A 177 1.13 7.22 7.25
CA ALA A 177 0.54 8.34 6.53
C ALA A 177 -0.97 8.46 6.76
N ALA A 178 -1.70 7.34 6.75
CA ALA A 178 -3.12 7.32 7.02
C ALA A 178 -3.45 7.70 8.48
N LYS A 179 -2.69 7.18 9.45
CA LYS A 179 -2.85 7.53 10.88
C LYS A 179 -2.61 9.01 11.13
N ASN A 180 -1.53 9.54 10.59
CA ASN A 180 -1.18 10.96 10.74
C ASN A 180 -2.27 11.85 10.14
N ALA A 181 -2.79 11.52 8.96
CA ALA A 181 -3.89 12.24 8.35
C ALA A 181 -5.15 12.21 9.20
N LEU A 182 -5.48 11.06 9.81
CA LEU A 182 -6.64 10.91 10.70
C LEU A 182 -6.42 11.50 12.10
N GLY A 183 -5.25 12.08 12.40
CA GLY A 183 -4.93 12.66 13.69
C GLY A 183 -4.73 11.62 14.82
N GLN A 184 -4.29 10.41 14.46
CA GLN A 184 -3.92 9.35 15.41
C GLN A 184 -2.42 9.17 15.42
N ASP A 185 -1.79 9.51 16.53
CA ASP A 185 -0.37 9.25 16.81
C ASP A 185 -0.09 7.77 17.08
#